data_eb15e35bd0389bbad0802fcd4b011cf9
#
_entry.id   eb15e35bd0389bbad0802fcd4b011cf9
#
_cell.length_a   1.000
_cell.length_b   1.000
_cell.length_c   1.000
_cell.angle_alpha   90.00
_cell.angle_beta   90.00
_cell.angle_gamma   90.00
#
_symmetry.space_group_name_H-M   'P 1'
#
loop_
_entity.id
_entity.type
_entity.pdbx_description
1 polymer ?
#
loop_
_entity_poly.entity_id
_entity_poly.type
_entity_poly.pdbx_seq_one_letter_code
_entity_poly.pdbx_strand_id
1 'polypeptide(L)'
;MIADAGNGPVTEEAAELYAALERKLHPAARDSCGSHIGALHIESTYSIVRAISGTPLNDSFHIGSTIVNDYGRPYENGVNNYSGASGYATAGRFTFYVRGEFQGAPAAAGYSPSLVQTLAEVDETVNPVTGLAYPDQATIPAGPIDSITHGRFLEAYVSTQVLNHVISFGKVDQWLGPAQGASMAYSNNAGNIYAFEINRIEPLWVPLLSRITGPFRYEFLVGQLRGHTLMPNPEYAHNPSVQPNVINPGNPWVHVEKISFHPTRNWELGFERTVLWGGEGHSPVTLHTFLKSFFSTTNVTEAVKNSRNDPGARFAAFDFSYKLPFARNWLMLYLDSEAHDDVSPIDAPRRASWRPGLYLSHVPGLPRLDLRVEGVSTDPPTSRSVRGSFMYWEGIEKQGYTNDGQLFGDWIGREDKGGQAWATYHLSGDQWLQASWRRQKAAKDFIPGGTTLDDFNFQVVKRIGRNFEVDGNFALEKWKAPVYLPGQQTVTATTVQLTWFPHRTIEF
;
A
#
# COMPACT_ATOMS: atom_id res chain seq x y z
N MET A 1 -18.96 12.81 -2.86
CA MET A 1 -19.49 12.18 -1.62
C MET A 1 -19.84 13.20 -0.56
N ILE A 2 -18.99 14.15 -0.21
CA ILE A 2 -19.25 15.15 0.84
C ILE A 2 -20.38 16.12 0.43
N ALA A 3 -20.44 16.55 -0.82
CA ALA A 3 -21.48 17.44 -1.33
C ALA A 3 -22.88 16.82 -1.46
N ASP A 4 -22.98 15.47 -1.48
CA ASP A 4 -24.25 14.74 -1.53
C ASP A 4 -24.83 14.41 -0.14
N ALA A 5 -24.07 14.61 0.93
CA ALA A 5 -24.49 14.41 2.32
C ALA A 5 -25.29 15.59 2.88
N GLY A 6 -25.87 16.41 2.00
CA GLY A 6 -26.58 17.62 2.33
C GLY A 6 -27.75 17.44 3.31
N ASN A 7 -27.76 18.28 4.34
CA ASN A 7 -28.91 18.74 5.12
C ASN A 7 -29.72 17.75 5.98
N GLY A 8 -29.26 16.52 6.21
CA GLY A 8 -29.80 15.66 7.26
C GLY A 8 -29.17 15.95 8.63
N PRO A 9 -29.80 15.56 9.75
CA PRO A 9 -29.14 15.61 11.05
C PRO A 9 -27.92 14.70 11.02
N VAL A 10 -26.74 15.31 11.04
CA VAL A 10 -25.44 14.61 11.04
C VAL A 10 -25.27 14.04 12.44
N THR A 11 -25.03 12.75 12.56
CA THR A 11 -24.66 12.15 13.85
C THR A 11 -23.33 12.72 14.31
N GLU A 12 -23.06 12.72 15.61
CA GLU A 12 -21.82 13.26 16.17
C GLU A 12 -20.58 12.57 15.55
N GLU A 13 -20.68 11.26 15.29
CA GLU A 13 -19.66 10.46 14.65
C GLU A 13 -19.42 10.85 13.17
N ALA A 14 -20.51 11.11 12.45
CA ALA A 14 -20.39 11.60 11.08
C ALA A 14 -19.76 13.00 11.03
N ALA A 15 -20.04 13.84 12.05
CA ALA A 15 -19.42 15.15 12.20
C ALA A 15 -17.92 15.05 12.51
N GLU A 16 -17.49 14.07 13.33
CA GLU A 16 -16.08 13.80 13.61
C GLU A 16 -15.33 13.28 12.36
N LEU A 17 -15.92 12.34 11.63
CA LEU A 17 -15.37 11.84 10.36
C LEU A 17 -15.27 12.95 9.31
N TYR A 18 -16.32 13.78 9.22
CA TYR A 18 -16.32 14.95 8.34
C TYR A 18 -15.22 15.93 8.74
N ALA A 19 -15.08 16.20 10.03
CA ALA A 19 -14.03 17.07 10.54
C ALA A 19 -12.62 16.52 10.30
N ALA A 20 -12.41 15.19 10.40
CA ALA A 20 -11.14 14.56 10.08
C ALA A 20 -10.82 14.64 8.58
N LEU A 21 -11.81 14.45 7.73
CA LEU A 21 -11.67 14.57 6.28
C LEU A 21 -11.43 16.04 5.85
N GLU A 22 -12.14 16.99 6.44
CA GLU A 22 -11.92 18.43 6.22
C GLU A 22 -10.51 18.86 6.63
N ARG A 23 -9.97 18.34 7.74
CA ARG A 23 -8.58 18.61 8.12
C ARG A 23 -7.57 18.08 7.09
N LYS A 24 -7.84 16.90 6.51
CA LYS A 24 -6.98 16.30 5.47
C LYS A 24 -7.06 17.08 4.15
N LEU A 25 -8.25 17.53 3.77
CA LEU A 25 -8.49 18.23 2.50
C LEU A 25 -8.21 19.74 2.56
N HIS A 26 -8.44 20.36 3.73
CA HIS A 26 -8.33 21.80 3.92
C HIS A 26 -7.57 22.15 5.21
N PRO A 27 -6.27 21.79 5.29
CA PRO A 27 -5.50 21.96 6.52
C PRO A 27 -5.42 23.43 7.02
N ALA A 28 -5.54 24.41 6.12
CA ALA A 28 -5.42 25.82 6.46
C ALA A 28 -6.77 26.58 6.56
N ALA A 29 -7.91 25.95 6.29
CA ALA A 29 -9.19 26.68 6.16
C ALA A 29 -9.84 27.05 7.49
N ARG A 30 -9.41 26.52 8.62
CA ARG A 30 -10.06 26.70 9.93
C ARG A 30 -9.62 27.91 10.74
N ASP A 31 -8.40 28.40 10.53
CA ASP A 31 -7.81 29.40 11.43
C ASP A 31 -7.94 30.86 10.95
N SER A 32 -8.67 31.12 9.85
CA SER A 32 -8.79 32.47 9.29
C SER A 32 -9.73 33.42 10.06
N CYS A 33 -10.38 32.95 11.11
CA CYS A 33 -11.34 33.76 11.88
C CYS A 33 -11.00 33.99 13.36
N GLY A 34 -9.83 33.53 13.84
CA GLY A 34 -9.42 33.66 15.25
C GLY A 34 -8.19 34.56 15.43
N SER A 35 -8.07 35.13 16.61
CA SER A 35 -6.90 35.90 17.04
C SER A 35 -5.66 35.06 17.38
N HIS A 36 -5.74 33.74 17.20
CA HIS A 36 -4.70 32.80 17.54
C HIS A 36 -3.73 32.56 16.36
N ILE A 37 -2.42 32.50 16.68
CA ILE A 37 -1.35 32.27 15.70
C ILE A 37 -1.29 30.79 15.30
N GLY A 38 -1.74 29.88 16.18
CA GLY A 38 -1.74 28.44 15.92
C GLY A 38 -2.55 27.65 16.94
N ALA A 39 -2.66 26.35 16.69
CA ALA A 39 -3.31 25.40 17.56
C ALA A 39 -2.57 24.05 17.55
N LEU A 40 -2.55 23.38 18.69
CA LEU A 40 -2.08 22.00 18.86
C LEU A 40 -3.26 21.11 19.26
N HIS A 41 -3.49 20.05 18.50
CA HIS A 41 -4.54 19.08 18.76
C HIS A 41 -3.98 17.68 18.95
N ILE A 42 -4.30 17.05 20.09
CA ILE A 42 -4.04 15.63 20.31
C ILE A 42 -5.27 14.87 19.78
N GLU A 43 -5.08 14.09 18.72
CA GLU A 43 -6.15 13.40 18.02
C GLU A 43 -6.50 12.08 18.71
N SER A 44 -5.49 11.22 18.93
CA SER A 44 -5.67 9.94 19.59
C SER A 44 -4.41 9.44 20.29
N THR A 45 -4.60 8.57 21.28
CA THR A 45 -3.56 7.66 21.75
C THR A 45 -4.11 6.25 21.73
N TYR A 46 -3.28 5.27 21.41
CA TYR A 46 -3.73 3.89 21.31
C TYR A 46 -2.66 2.90 21.75
N SER A 47 -3.13 1.71 22.13
CA SER A 47 -2.29 0.55 22.38
C SER A 47 -2.91 -0.67 21.71
N ILE A 48 -2.09 -1.40 20.97
CA ILE A 48 -2.44 -2.63 20.27
C ILE A 48 -1.64 -3.77 20.90
N VAL A 49 -2.32 -4.83 21.29
CA VAL A 49 -1.70 -6.10 21.69
C VAL A 49 -2.17 -7.16 20.69
N ARG A 50 -1.22 -7.84 20.06
CA ARG A 50 -1.46 -8.91 19.10
C ARG A 50 -0.78 -10.18 19.57
N ALA A 51 -1.55 -11.19 19.92
CA ALA A 51 -1.06 -12.52 20.26
C ALA A 51 -1.19 -13.43 19.03
N ILE A 52 -0.07 -13.97 18.58
CA ILE A 52 0.00 -14.91 17.44
C ILE A 52 0.45 -16.27 17.97
N SER A 53 -0.26 -17.33 17.56
CA SER A 53 0.10 -18.73 17.83
C SER A 53 0.22 -19.51 16.54
N GLY A 54 1.23 -20.35 16.44
CA GLY A 54 1.63 -21.05 15.21
C GLY A 54 2.78 -20.33 14.51
N THR A 55 3.06 -20.69 13.28
CA THR A 55 4.11 -20.08 12.47
C THR A 55 3.47 -19.11 11.48
N PRO A 56 3.52 -17.78 11.73
CA PRO A 56 2.98 -16.82 10.80
C PRO A 56 3.80 -16.78 9.51
N LEU A 57 3.14 -16.48 8.40
CA LEU A 57 3.78 -16.23 7.12
C LEU A 57 4.14 -14.75 7.06
N ASN A 58 5.40 -14.45 6.75
CA ASN A 58 5.90 -13.08 6.64
C ASN A 58 6.77 -12.92 5.39
N ASP A 59 6.13 -13.01 4.23
CA ASP A 59 6.79 -12.81 2.93
C ASP A 59 5.86 -12.07 1.97
N SER A 60 5.79 -10.79 2.14
CA SER A 60 4.94 -9.92 1.33
C SER A 60 5.36 -9.89 -0.14
N PHE A 61 6.64 -10.10 -0.45
CA PHE A 61 7.15 -9.94 -1.81
C PHE A 61 6.90 -11.17 -2.71
N HIS A 62 6.92 -12.38 -2.14
CA HIS A 62 6.75 -13.60 -2.92
C HIS A 62 5.34 -14.17 -2.85
N ILE A 63 4.85 -14.45 -1.63
CA ILE A 63 3.63 -15.23 -1.45
C ILE A 63 2.61 -14.63 -0.47
N GLY A 64 2.84 -13.39 -0.05
CA GLY A 64 1.97 -12.69 0.91
C GLY A 64 2.30 -12.98 2.38
N SER A 65 1.47 -12.44 3.25
CA SER A 65 1.70 -12.39 4.69
C SER A 65 0.46 -12.74 5.49
N THR A 66 0.63 -13.26 6.72
CA THR A 66 -0.46 -13.48 7.68
C THR A 66 -1.15 -12.16 8.01
N ILE A 67 -0.38 -11.11 8.30
CA ILE A 67 -0.90 -9.77 8.54
C ILE A 67 -0.65 -8.91 7.29
N VAL A 68 -1.69 -8.28 6.77
CA VAL A 68 -1.66 -7.48 5.55
C VAL A 68 -2.20 -6.08 5.79
N ASN A 69 -1.78 -5.11 4.97
CA ASN A 69 -2.21 -3.72 5.03
C ASN A 69 -2.03 -3.09 6.42
N ASP A 70 -0.91 -3.36 7.05
CA ASP A 70 -0.62 -2.95 8.43
C ASP A 70 0.68 -2.11 8.54
N TYR A 71 0.95 -1.30 7.52
CA TYR A 71 2.11 -0.39 7.46
C TYR A 71 3.47 -1.10 7.62
N GLY A 72 3.56 -2.38 7.24
CA GLY A 72 4.77 -3.18 7.45
C GLY A 72 5.19 -3.23 8.92
N ARG A 73 4.25 -3.28 9.87
CA ARG A 73 4.55 -3.51 11.28
C ARG A 73 5.19 -4.87 11.46
N PRO A 74 6.29 -4.95 12.22
CA PRO A 74 6.93 -6.23 12.50
C PRO A 74 6.01 -7.10 13.37
N TYR A 75 5.93 -8.38 13.08
CA TYR A 75 5.20 -9.35 13.90
C TYR A 75 5.85 -10.72 13.85
N GLU A 76 5.65 -11.50 14.91
CA GLU A 76 6.13 -12.88 15.01
C GLU A 76 5.23 -13.69 15.97
N ASN A 77 5.43 -14.99 16.02
CA ASN A 77 4.78 -15.87 16.99
C ASN A 77 5.03 -15.38 18.42
N GLY A 78 3.97 -15.30 19.22
CA GLY A 78 4.00 -14.75 20.58
C GLY A 78 3.21 -13.45 20.70
N VAL A 79 3.61 -12.59 21.63
CA VAL A 79 2.95 -11.32 21.89
C VAL A 79 3.69 -10.18 21.22
N ASN A 80 2.98 -9.49 20.33
CA ASN A 80 3.43 -8.27 19.65
C ASN A 80 2.66 -7.08 20.22
N ASN A 81 3.30 -5.94 20.34
CA ASN A 81 2.67 -4.74 20.90
C ASN A 81 3.06 -3.49 20.14
N TYR A 82 2.08 -2.60 19.95
CA TYR A 82 2.27 -1.31 19.30
C TYR A 82 1.50 -0.26 20.09
N SER A 83 2.21 0.74 20.59
CA SER A 83 1.59 1.83 21.36
C SER A 83 1.95 3.15 20.72
N GLY A 84 0.96 3.97 20.41
CA GLY A 84 1.19 5.18 19.65
C GLY A 84 0.26 6.32 20.04
N ALA A 85 0.56 7.45 19.41
CA ALA A 85 -0.24 8.65 19.51
C ALA A 85 -0.25 9.40 18.16
N SER A 86 -1.34 10.11 17.90
CA SER A 86 -1.45 11.01 16.77
C SER A 86 -1.92 12.40 17.20
N GLY A 87 -1.51 13.38 16.40
CA GLY A 87 -1.92 14.77 16.62
C GLY A 87 -1.45 15.67 15.50
N TYR A 88 -1.98 16.87 15.48
CA TYR A 88 -1.57 17.88 14.52
C TYR A 88 -1.41 19.25 15.18
N ALA A 89 -0.55 20.08 14.57
CA ALA A 89 -0.42 21.48 14.91
C ALA A 89 -0.67 22.33 13.66
N THR A 90 -1.34 23.45 13.83
CA THR A 90 -1.52 24.45 12.78
C THR A 90 -0.75 25.72 13.13
N ALA A 91 -0.11 26.34 12.15
CA ALA A 91 0.57 27.62 12.28
C ALA A 91 0.46 28.39 10.97
N GLY A 92 -0.39 29.41 10.95
CA GLY A 92 -0.71 30.16 9.75
C GLY A 92 -1.26 29.26 8.63
N ARG A 93 -0.49 29.08 7.55
CA ARG A 93 -0.88 28.24 6.40
C ARG A 93 -0.40 26.81 6.51
N PHE A 94 0.37 26.47 7.52
CA PHE A 94 0.98 25.15 7.65
C PHE A 94 0.22 24.29 8.65
N THR A 95 0.14 23.01 8.31
CA THR A 95 -0.32 21.96 9.21
C THR A 95 0.81 20.94 9.34
N PHE A 96 1.15 20.60 10.57
CA PHE A 96 2.09 19.55 10.94
C PHE A 96 1.28 18.39 11.51
N TYR A 97 1.43 17.20 10.96
CA TYR A 97 0.79 16.00 11.48
C TYR A 97 1.83 14.96 11.87
N VAL A 98 1.60 14.27 12.97
CA VAL A 98 2.44 13.18 13.44
C VAL A 98 1.57 12.04 13.97
N ARG A 99 1.89 10.82 13.56
CA ARG A 99 1.44 9.56 14.13
C ARG A 99 2.66 8.69 14.38
N GLY A 100 3.08 8.58 15.65
CA GLY A 100 4.24 7.81 16.07
C GLY A 100 3.83 6.59 16.87
N GLU A 101 4.60 5.52 16.75
CA GLU A 101 4.44 4.28 17.50
C GLU A 101 5.75 3.82 18.12
N PHE A 102 5.62 3.21 19.27
CA PHE A 102 6.61 2.30 19.83
C PHE A 102 6.17 0.87 19.50
N GLN A 103 7.03 0.12 18.82
CA GLN A 103 6.73 -1.20 18.28
C GLN A 103 7.59 -2.25 18.96
N GLY A 104 6.98 -3.39 19.31
CA GLY A 104 7.65 -4.57 19.85
C GLY A 104 7.17 -5.85 19.19
N ALA A 105 8.11 -6.67 18.73
CA ALA A 105 7.86 -8.00 18.18
C ALA A 105 8.92 -8.99 18.71
N PRO A 106 8.55 -10.27 18.96
CA PRO A 106 9.50 -11.30 19.34
C PRO A 106 10.58 -11.54 18.28
N ALA A 107 11.65 -12.22 18.68
CA ALA A 107 12.68 -12.70 17.76
C ALA A 107 12.12 -13.79 16.83
N ALA A 108 12.64 -13.84 15.61
CA ALA A 108 12.29 -14.86 14.60
C ALA A 108 13.50 -15.71 14.18
N ALA A 109 13.25 -16.90 13.66
CA ALA A 109 14.32 -17.75 13.16
C ALA A 109 14.96 -17.23 11.87
N GLY A 110 14.23 -16.39 11.13
CA GLY A 110 14.58 -16.02 9.76
C GLY A 110 14.41 -17.20 8.79
N TYR A 111 14.75 -17.00 7.53
CA TYR A 111 14.66 -18.05 6.52
C TYR A 111 15.82 -19.02 6.63
N SER A 112 15.54 -20.30 6.38
CA SER A 112 16.60 -21.32 6.31
C SER A 112 17.52 -21.07 5.11
N PRO A 113 18.79 -21.51 5.15
CA PRO A 113 19.70 -21.33 4.02
C PRO A 113 19.17 -21.92 2.70
N SER A 114 18.41 -23.00 2.74
CA SER A 114 17.80 -23.61 1.54
C SER A 114 16.67 -22.75 1.00
N LEU A 115 15.84 -22.15 1.85
CA LEU A 115 14.79 -21.23 1.43
C LEU A 115 15.39 -19.95 0.84
N VAL A 116 16.39 -19.35 1.52
CA VAL A 116 17.13 -18.18 1.03
C VAL A 116 17.69 -18.43 -0.38
N GLN A 117 18.35 -19.58 -0.59
CA GLN A 117 18.87 -19.94 -1.91
C GLN A 117 17.77 -20.08 -2.96
N THR A 118 16.66 -20.75 -2.62
CA THR A 118 15.53 -20.93 -3.55
C THR A 118 14.90 -19.60 -3.94
N LEU A 119 14.65 -18.70 -2.98
CA LEU A 119 14.06 -17.40 -3.27
C LEU A 119 15.02 -16.49 -4.04
N ALA A 120 16.32 -16.55 -3.73
CA ALA A 120 17.33 -15.83 -4.50
C ALA A 120 17.44 -16.31 -5.96
N GLU A 121 17.22 -17.59 -6.22
CA GLU A 121 17.13 -18.12 -7.60
C GLU A 121 15.88 -17.59 -8.31
N VAL A 122 14.74 -17.51 -7.61
CA VAL A 122 13.51 -16.92 -8.14
C VAL A 122 13.69 -15.44 -8.48
N ASP A 123 14.38 -14.69 -7.64
CA ASP A 123 14.58 -13.25 -7.79
C ASP A 123 15.79 -12.86 -8.64
N GLU A 124 16.55 -13.86 -9.13
CA GLU A 124 17.83 -13.63 -9.82
C GLU A 124 18.84 -12.86 -8.96
N THR A 125 18.85 -13.13 -7.66
CA THR A 125 19.76 -12.55 -6.67
C THR A 125 20.81 -13.54 -6.18
N VAL A 126 21.18 -14.45 -7.04
CA VAL A 126 22.29 -15.38 -6.85
C VAL A 126 23.55 -14.79 -7.46
N ASN A 127 24.64 -14.83 -6.72
CA ASN A 127 25.96 -14.44 -7.20
C ASN A 127 26.47 -15.48 -8.21
N PRO A 128 26.67 -15.13 -9.48
CA PRO A 128 27.06 -16.11 -10.51
C PRO A 128 28.46 -16.69 -10.33
N VAL A 129 29.31 -16.06 -9.52
CA VAL A 129 30.69 -16.56 -9.25
C VAL A 129 30.68 -17.60 -8.14
N THR A 130 29.95 -17.34 -7.05
CA THR A 130 29.89 -18.25 -5.90
C THR A 130 28.75 -19.25 -5.96
N GLY A 131 27.73 -19.01 -6.77
CA GLY A 131 26.50 -19.78 -6.82
C GLY A 131 25.59 -19.62 -5.59
N LEU A 132 25.91 -18.69 -4.68
CA LEU A 132 25.16 -18.46 -3.45
C LEU A 132 24.31 -17.21 -3.54
N ALA A 133 23.22 -17.18 -2.78
CA ALA A 133 22.40 -15.98 -2.61
C ALA A 133 23.26 -14.79 -2.12
N TYR A 134 22.97 -13.59 -2.62
CA TYR A 134 23.52 -12.39 -2.03
C TYR A 134 22.97 -12.21 -0.59
N PRO A 135 23.78 -11.77 0.37
CA PRO A 135 23.33 -11.51 1.74
C PRO A 135 22.53 -10.22 1.86
N ASP A 136 21.96 -9.99 3.04
CA ASP A 136 21.37 -8.72 3.49
C ASP A 136 20.19 -8.21 2.63
N GLN A 137 19.38 -9.13 2.09
CA GLN A 137 18.22 -8.79 1.29
C GLN A 137 17.00 -8.63 2.20
N ALA A 138 16.37 -7.46 2.23
CA ALA A 138 15.16 -7.21 3.03
C ALA A 138 13.96 -8.06 2.58
N THR A 139 13.90 -8.45 1.29
CA THR A 139 12.87 -9.34 0.74
C THR A 139 13.14 -10.83 1.03
N ILE A 140 14.34 -11.18 1.48
CA ILE A 140 14.76 -12.57 1.81
C ILE A 140 15.50 -12.54 3.15
N PRO A 141 14.80 -12.34 4.29
CA PRO A 141 15.43 -12.18 5.59
C PRO A 141 16.07 -13.49 6.09
N ALA A 142 17.37 -13.58 5.95
CA ALA A 142 18.18 -14.75 6.29
C ALA A 142 18.62 -14.75 7.76
N GLY A 143 18.78 -15.94 8.34
CA GLY A 143 19.34 -16.15 9.67
C GLY A 143 18.41 -15.70 10.80
N PRO A 144 18.89 -15.70 12.05
CA PRO A 144 18.09 -15.27 13.17
C PRO A 144 17.84 -13.77 13.10
N ILE A 145 16.58 -13.39 13.34
CA ILE A 145 16.11 -12.00 13.43
C ILE A 145 15.92 -11.67 14.90
N ASP A 146 16.61 -10.64 15.37
CA ASP A 146 16.49 -10.19 16.76
C ASP A 146 15.10 -9.63 17.07
N SER A 147 14.71 -9.68 18.33
CA SER A 147 13.48 -9.05 18.78
C SER A 147 13.50 -7.55 18.51
N ILE A 148 12.40 -7.04 17.99
CA ILE A 148 12.25 -5.63 17.63
C ILE A 148 11.69 -4.87 18.83
N THR A 149 12.35 -3.75 19.15
CA THR A 149 11.90 -2.79 20.15
C THR A 149 12.37 -1.41 19.72
N HIS A 150 11.53 -0.66 19.00
CA HIS A 150 11.92 0.66 18.48
C HIS A 150 10.73 1.61 18.32
N GLY A 151 11.03 2.91 18.27
CA GLY A 151 10.08 3.95 17.88
C GLY A 151 10.06 4.15 16.36
N ARG A 152 8.87 4.31 15.79
CA ARG A 152 8.67 4.55 14.35
C ARG A 152 7.59 5.59 14.11
N PHE A 153 7.79 6.47 13.13
CA PHE A 153 6.73 7.31 12.59
C PHE A 153 6.02 6.55 11.47
N LEU A 154 4.71 6.33 11.63
CA LEU A 154 3.83 5.83 10.57
C LEU A 154 3.50 6.96 9.61
N GLU A 155 3.12 8.11 10.17
CA GLU A 155 2.87 9.35 9.44
C GLU A 155 3.61 10.49 10.13
N ALA A 156 4.26 11.35 9.37
CA ALA A 156 4.91 12.56 9.88
C ALA A 156 5.14 13.52 8.72
N TYR A 157 4.32 14.55 8.60
CA TYR A 157 4.40 15.46 7.47
C TYR A 157 4.04 16.89 7.83
N VAL A 158 4.51 17.81 7.01
CA VAL A 158 4.07 19.18 6.94
C VAL A 158 3.28 19.39 5.65
N SER A 159 2.17 20.08 5.73
CA SER A 159 1.37 20.42 4.56
C SER A 159 0.95 21.90 4.55
N THR A 160 0.67 22.40 3.35
CA THR A 160 0.12 23.73 3.14
C THR A 160 -0.82 23.72 1.94
N GLN A 161 -1.77 24.64 1.93
CA GLN A 161 -2.68 24.81 0.80
C GLN A 161 -2.27 26.02 -0.04
N VAL A 162 -2.02 25.80 -1.34
CA VAL A 162 -1.64 26.83 -2.31
C VAL A 162 -2.35 26.58 -3.63
N LEU A 163 -3.02 27.60 -4.19
CA LEU A 163 -3.64 27.55 -5.52
C LEU A 163 -4.50 26.29 -5.76
N ASN A 164 -5.34 25.96 -4.79
CA ASN A 164 -6.22 24.80 -4.83
C ASN A 164 -5.49 23.45 -4.87
N HIS A 165 -4.30 23.39 -4.27
CA HIS A 165 -3.55 22.18 -4.04
C HIS A 165 -3.14 22.06 -2.57
N VAL A 166 -3.17 20.84 -2.04
CA VAL A 166 -2.41 20.48 -0.87
C VAL A 166 -1.00 20.11 -1.32
N ILE A 167 -0.02 20.77 -0.78
CA ILE A 167 1.39 20.45 -0.97
C ILE A 167 1.87 19.91 0.36
N SER A 168 2.41 18.70 0.37
CA SER A 168 2.93 18.06 1.58
C SER A 168 4.35 17.54 1.39
N PHE A 169 5.06 17.42 2.50
CA PHE A 169 6.37 16.79 2.58
C PHE A 169 6.47 15.97 3.85
N GLY A 170 6.82 14.70 3.71
CA GLY A 170 6.98 13.77 4.81
C GLY A 170 6.37 12.41 4.50
N LYS A 171 6.01 11.66 5.55
CA LYS A 171 5.30 10.39 5.45
C LYS A 171 3.79 10.65 5.48
N VAL A 172 3.14 10.56 4.34
CA VAL A 172 1.68 10.68 4.19
C VAL A 172 1.11 9.29 3.88
N ASP A 173 -0.02 8.96 4.50
CA ASP A 173 -0.73 7.71 4.21
C ASP A 173 -1.35 7.75 2.82
N GLN A 174 -1.14 6.70 2.03
CA GLN A 174 -1.56 6.60 0.64
C GLN A 174 -2.38 5.32 0.38
N TRP A 175 -3.42 5.47 -0.44
CA TRP A 175 -4.19 4.35 -0.96
C TRP A 175 -4.77 4.73 -2.32
N LEU A 176 -4.18 4.19 -3.38
CA LEU A 176 -4.45 4.63 -4.75
C LEU A 176 -5.26 3.59 -5.53
N GLY A 177 -6.50 3.39 -5.16
CA GLY A 177 -7.43 2.48 -5.83
C GLY A 177 -8.78 2.40 -5.12
N PRO A 178 -9.81 1.84 -5.77
CA PRO A 178 -11.16 1.70 -5.22
C PRO A 178 -11.35 0.44 -4.37
N ALA A 179 -10.42 -0.50 -4.43
CA ALA A 179 -10.53 -1.77 -3.73
C ALA A 179 -10.28 -1.62 -2.23
N GLN A 180 -10.95 -2.43 -1.41
CA GLN A 180 -10.79 -2.44 0.04
C GLN A 180 -9.68 -3.38 0.48
N GLY A 181 -9.50 -4.49 -0.22
CA GLY A 181 -8.56 -5.52 0.18
C GLY A 181 -7.11 -5.10 -0.01
N ALA A 182 -6.81 -4.38 -1.06
CA ALA A 182 -5.56 -3.66 -1.31
C ALA A 182 -5.71 -2.77 -2.54
N SER A 183 -4.82 -1.79 -2.73
CA SER A 183 -4.62 -1.17 -4.03
C SER A 183 -3.50 -1.89 -4.77
N MET A 184 -3.65 -2.04 -6.09
CA MET A 184 -2.64 -2.69 -6.93
C MET A 184 -1.37 -1.83 -7.00
N ALA A 185 -1.52 -0.50 -7.09
CA ALA A 185 -0.41 0.41 -7.27
C ALA A 185 0.18 0.89 -5.94
N TYR A 186 -0.62 1.41 -5.01
CA TYR A 186 -0.11 1.88 -3.72
C TYR A 186 -1.12 1.59 -2.60
N SER A 187 -0.71 0.75 -1.65
CA SER A 187 -1.47 0.41 -0.45
C SER A 187 -0.65 0.70 0.81
N ASN A 188 -1.24 0.51 1.99
CA ASN A 188 -0.53 0.55 3.25
C ASN A 188 -0.03 -0.83 3.73
N ASN A 189 0.20 -1.75 2.79
CA ASN A 189 0.83 -3.04 3.09
C ASN A 189 2.30 -2.84 3.50
N ALA A 190 3.05 -1.99 2.80
CA ALA A 190 4.35 -1.47 3.27
C ALA A 190 4.17 -0.22 4.15
N GLY A 191 5.24 0.18 4.82
CA GLY A 191 5.28 1.45 5.55
C GLY A 191 5.35 2.65 4.62
N ASN A 192 4.73 3.77 5.03
CA ASN A 192 4.77 5.03 4.28
C ASN A 192 6.21 5.54 4.07
N ILE A 193 6.47 6.10 2.91
CA ILE A 193 7.77 6.67 2.53
C ILE A 193 7.82 8.18 2.81
N TYR A 194 9.02 8.72 2.91
CA TYR A 194 9.20 10.17 2.87
C TYR A 194 9.08 10.65 1.43
N ALA A 195 8.08 11.49 1.18
CA ALA A 195 7.76 11.97 -0.16
C ALA A 195 7.40 13.45 -0.15
N PHE A 196 7.61 14.10 -1.28
CA PHE A 196 6.96 15.35 -1.65
C PHE A 196 5.70 15.01 -2.44
N GLU A 197 4.58 15.65 -2.11
CA GLU A 197 3.29 15.38 -2.73
C GLU A 197 2.59 16.68 -3.13
N ILE A 198 1.89 16.64 -4.25
CA ILE A 198 0.96 17.66 -4.70
C ILE A 198 -0.36 16.99 -5.01
N ASN A 199 -1.41 17.34 -4.29
CA ASN A 199 -2.76 16.79 -4.48
C ASN A 199 -3.74 17.94 -4.75
N ARG A 200 -4.47 17.85 -5.87
CA ARG A 200 -5.47 18.85 -6.22
C ARG A 200 -6.74 18.66 -5.40
N ILE A 201 -7.22 19.74 -4.77
CA ILE A 201 -8.38 19.72 -3.86
C ILE A 201 -9.68 19.65 -4.65
N GLU A 202 -9.98 20.70 -5.40
CA GLU A 202 -11.20 20.77 -6.20
C GLU A 202 -10.96 20.25 -7.62
N PRO A 203 -11.92 19.51 -8.17
CA PRO A 203 -11.81 19.05 -9.55
C PRO A 203 -11.59 20.19 -10.54
N LEU A 204 -10.71 19.96 -11.50
CA LEU A 204 -10.44 20.90 -12.58
C LEU A 204 -11.43 20.70 -13.72
N TRP A 205 -12.04 21.79 -14.16
CA TRP A 205 -12.87 21.82 -15.35
C TRP A 205 -12.10 22.44 -16.51
N VAL A 206 -11.81 21.65 -17.56
CA VAL A 206 -11.18 22.14 -18.80
C VAL A 206 -12.24 22.17 -19.90
N PRO A 207 -12.53 23.35 -20.51
CA PRO A 207 -13.48 23.44 -21.61
C PRO A 207 -13.22 22.44 -22.73
N LEU A 208 -14.26 21.87 -23.31
CA LEU A 208 -14.26 20.78 -24.30
C LEU A 208 -13.88 19.41 -23.72
N LEU A 209 -12.73 19.27 -23.07
CA LEU A 209 -12.29 17.99 -22.47
C LEU A 209 -13.28 17.52 -21.40
N SER A 210 -13.58 18.35 -20.43
CA SER A 210 -14.47 17.98 -19.32
C SER A 210 -15.96 17.82 -19.72
N ARG A 211 -16.33 18.18 -20.95
CA ARG A 211 -17.66 17.82 -21.49
C ARG A 211 -17.77 16.33 -21.80
N ILE A 212 -16.65 15.66 -22.06
CA ILE A 212 -16.58 14.23 -22.39
C ILE A 212 -16.14 13.43 -21.17
N THR A 213 -15.07 13.85 -20.53
CA THR A 213 -14.44 13.12 -19.41
C THR A 213 -15.02 13.47 -18.04
N GLY A 214 -15.86 14.52 -17.94
CA GLY A 214 -16.19 15.15 -16.66
C GLY A 214 -15.01 15.97 -16.10
N PRO A 215 -15.19 16.58 -14.91
CA PRO A 215 -14.10 17.21 -14.21
C PRO A 215 -13.07 16.16 -13.76
N PHE A 216 -11.81 16.57 -13.57
CA PHE A 216 -10.76 15.68 -13.18
C PHE A 216 -9.92 16.22 -12.02
N ARG A 217 -9.35 15.29 -11.23
CA ARG A 217 -8.36 15.56 -10.20
C ARG A 217 -7.04 14.89 -10.58
N TYR A 218 -5.96 15.41 -10.04
CA TYR A 218 -4.66 14.80 -10.19
C TYR A 218 -3.88 14.87 -8.88
N GLU A 219 -3.01 13.90 -8.75
CA GLU A 219 -2.10 13.75 -7.63
C GLU A 219 -0.73 13.38 -8.17
N PHE A 220 0.29 13.90 -7.55
CA PHE A 220 1.68 13.63 -7.85
C PHE A 220 2.43 13.41 -6.54
N LEU A 221 3.26 12.38 -6.51
CA LEU A 221 4.09 12.04 -5.38
C LEU A 221 5.50 11.68 -5.87
N VAL A 222 6.54 12.12 -5.16
CA VAL A 222 7.92 11.68 -5.39
C VAL A 222 8.61 11.48 -4.05
N GLY A 223 9.22 10.29 -3.87
CA GLY A 223 9.88 9.90 -2.63
C GLY A 223 10.99 8.88 -2.85
N GLN A 224 11.54 8.39 -1.76
CA GLN A 224 12.62 7.41 -1.80
C GLN A 224 12.19 6.14 -1.05
N LEU A 225 12.38 4.98 -1.70
CA LEU A 225 12.18 3.67 -1.09
C LEU A 225 13.35 3.32 -0.18
N ARG A 226 13.16 2.32 0.68
CA ARG A 226 14.14 1.80 1.62
C ARG A 226 14.24 0.28 1.56
N GLY A 227 15.31 -0.27 2.13
CA GLY A 227 15.54 -1.71 2.21
C GLY A 227 16.09 -2.33 0.92
N HIS A 228 16.43 -1.52 -0.08
CA HIS A 228 17.09 -2.01 -1.29
C HIS A 228 18.60 -2.07 -1.05
N THR A 229 19.16 -3.25 -1.20
CA THR A 229 20.57 -3.54 -0.89
C THR A 229 21.35 -4.07 -2.08
N LEU A 230 20.67 -4.55 -3.14
CA LEU A 230 21.33 -5.05 -4.35
C LEU A 230 21.21 -4.04 -5.48
N MET A 231 22.34 -3.73 -6.09
CA MET A 231 22.44 -2.77 -7.19
C MET A 231 23.32 -3.31 -8.31
N PRO A 232 23.07 -2.95 -9.58
CA PRO A 232 23.96 -3.25 -10.67
C PRO A 232 25.37 -2.73 -10.40
N ASN A 233 26.38 -3.55 -10.70
CA ASN A 233 27.77 -3.13 -10.64
C ASN A 233 28.12 -2.38 -11.92
N PRO A 234 28.44 -1.08 -11.87
CA PRO A 234 28.79 -0.29 -13.07
C PRO A 234 30.01 -0.82 -13.82
N GLU A 235 30.93 -1.50 -13.11
CA GLU A 235 32.12 -2.07 -13.71
C GLU A 235 31.82 -3.33 -14.54
N TYR A 236 30.73 -4.05 -14.25
CA TYR A 236 30.38 -5.28 -14.93
C TYR A 236 30.18 -5.08 -16.44
N ALA A 237 29.63 -3.94 -16.86
CA ALA A 237 29.47 -3.59 -18.27
C ALA A 237 30.80 -3.49 -19.04
N HIS A 238 31.90 -3.24 -18.35
CA HIS A 238 33.24 -3.07 -18.92
C HIS A 238 34.16 -4.23 -18.58
N ASN A 239 33.88 -4.98 -17.53
CA ASN A 239 34.64 -6.10 -17.05
C ASN A 239 33.77 -7.24 -16.54
N PRO A 240 33.37 -8.19 -17.40
CA PRO A 240 32.52 -9.32 -17.00
C PRO A 240 33.14 -10.28 -15.95
N SER A 241 34.40 -10.05 -15.58
CA SER A 241 35.06 -10.83 -14.51
C SER A 241 34.72 -10.35 -13.11
N VAL A 242 34.13 -9.15 -12.96
CA VAL A 242 33.59 -8.68 -11.69
C VAL A 242 32.16 -9.15 -11.49
N GLN A 243 31.64 -8.99 -10.29
CA GLN A 243 30.27 -9.41 -9.99
C GLN A 243 29.24 -8.49 -10.64
N PRO A 244 28.14 -8.99 -11.19
CA PRO A 244 27.12 -8.21 -11.85
C PRO A 244 26.35 -7.28 -10.89
N ASN A 245 26.27 -7.64 -9.61
CA ASN A 245 25.64 -6.83 -8.58
C ASN A 245 26.61 -6.57 -7.43
N VAL A 246 26.43 -5.47 -6.78
CA VAL A 246 27.12 -5.10 -5.54
C VAL A 246 26.11 -4.89 -4.43
N ILE A 247 26.53 -5.15 -3.19
CA ILE A 247 25.76 -4.83 -2.01
C ILE A 247 25.99 -3.36 -1.72
N ASN A 248 24.95 -2.55 -1.92
CA ASN A 248 24.99 -1.13 -1.60
C ASN A 248 23.59 -0.68 -1.16
N PRO A 249 23.42 0.01 -0.04
CA PRO A 249 22.14 0.55 0.42
C PRO A 249 21.65 1.74 -0.42
N GLY A 250 21.82 1.69 -1.73
CA GLY A 250 21.39 2.71 -2.68
C GLY A 250 19.91 2.63 -2.97
N ASN A 251 19.10 3.21 -2.11
CA ASN A 251 17.65 3.19 -2.24
C ASN A 251 17.17 3.92 -3.51
N PRO A 252 16.37 3.28 -4.37
CA PRO A 252 15.79 3.93 -5.55
C PRO A 252 14.77 4.98 -5.16
N TRP A 253 14.49 5.87 -6.10
CA TRP A 253 13.39 6.82 -6.00
C TRP A 253 12.16 6.26 -6.66
N VAL A 254 11.01 6.72 -6.19
CA VAL A 254 9.72 6.41 -6.79
C VAL A 254 8.95 7.70 -7.03
N HIS A 255 8.30 7.79 -8.17
CA HIS A 255 7.28 8.82 -8.38
C HIS A 255 5.99 8.18 -8.86
N VAL A 256 4.88 8.79 -8.47
CA VAL A 256 3.53 8.33 -8.77
C VAL A 256 2.72 9.51 -9.29
N GLU A 257 2.04 9.31 -10.41
CA GLU A 257 1.10 10.26 -10.99
C GLU A 257 -0.26 9.59 -11.13
N LYS A 258 -1.29 10.19 -10.55
CA LYS A 258 -2.66 9.75 -10.71
C LYS A 258 -3.54 10.85 -11.27
N ILE A 259 -4.40 10.50 -12.23
CA ILE A 259 -5.46 11.38 -12.75
C ILE A 259 -6.78 10.63 -12.65
N SER A 260 -7.77 11.21 -12.00
CA SER A 260 -9.11 10.66 -11.84
C SER A 260 -10.14 11.54 -12.54
N PHE A 261 -11.08 10.91 -13.26
CA PHE A 261 -12.13 11.54 -14.05
C PHE A 261 -13.51 11.13 -13.56
N HIS A 262 -14.48 12.03 -13.65
CA HIS A 262 -15.89 11.76 -13.36
C HIS A 262 -16.78 12.01 -14.60
N PRO A 263 -16.79 11.09 -15.59
CA PRO A 263 -17.58 11.28 -16.82
C PRO A 263 -19.08 11.39 -16.54
N THR A 264 -19.56 10.69 -15.54
CA THR A 264 -20.96 10.76 -15.10
C THR A 264 -21.06 10.68 -13.58
N ARG A 265 -22.24 10.96 -13.02
CA ARG A 265 -22.51 10.80 -11.57
C ARG A 265 -22.34 9.37 -11.04
N ASN A 266 -22.32 8.39 -11.94
CA ASN A 266 -22.24 6.98 -11.58
C ASN A 266 -20.86 6.38 -11.89
N TRP A 267 -20.01 7.06 -12.61
CA TRP A 267 -18.78 6.50 -13.14
C TRP A 267 -17.57 7.37 -12.79
N GLU A 268 -16.59 6.77 -12.19
CA GLU A 268 -15.26 7.32 -11.92
C GLU A 268 -14.23 6.44 -12.60
N LEU A 269 -13.22 7.05 -13.18
CA LEU A 269 -12.09 6.41 -13.86
C LEU A 269 -10.80 6.99 -13.30
N GLY A 270 -9.81 6.13 -13.04
CA GLY A 270 -8.46 6.52 -12.67
C GLY A 270 -7.43 5.97 -13.63
N PHE A 271 -6.41 6.76 -13.91
CA PHE A 271 -5.19 6.34 -14.58
C PHE A 271 -4.03 6.74 -13.70
N GLU A 272 -3.12 5.79 -13.51
CA GLU A 272 -1.97 6.00 -12.66
C GLU A 272 -0.71 5.46 -13.32
N ARG A 273 0.39 6.09 -13.01
CA ARG A 273 1.72 5.63 -13.38
C ARG A 273 2.62 5.70 -12.18
N THR A 274 3.32 4.62 -11.91
CA THR A 274 4.39 4.56 -10.92
C THR A 274 5.69 4.19 -11.61
N VAL A 275 6.77 4.88 -11.24
CA VAL A 275 8.11 4.60 -11.79
C VAL A 275 9.12 4.53 -10.65
N LEU A 276 9.84 3.41 -10.60
CA LEU A 276 11.05 3.30 -9.78
C LEU A 276 12.24 3.70 -10.65
N TRP A 277 13.02 4.69 -10.19
CA TRP A 277 14.11 5.20 -10.98
C TRP A 277 15.23 5.78 -10.12
N GLY A 278 16.43 5.82 -10.69
CA GLY A 278 17.56 6.53 -10.12
C GLY A 278 18.05 5.97 -8.78
N GLY A 279 18.95 6.68 -8.15
CA GLY A 279 19.63 6.25 -6.94
C GLY A 279 21.08 5.87 -7.20
N GLU A 280 21.76 5.47 -6.14
CA GLU A 280 23.17 5.06 -6.24
C GLU A 280 23.29 3.77 -7.06
N GLY A 281 24.23 3.72 -8.00
CA GLY A 281 24.38 2.60 -8.96
C GLY A 281 23.49 2.67 -10.19
N HIS A 282 22.51 3.56 -10.22
CA HIS A 282 21.55 3.79 -11.30
C HIS A 282 21.75 5.17 -11.96
N SER A 283 20.71 5.60 -12.70
CA SER A 283 20.67 6.95 -13.23
C SER A 283 20.77 7.98 -12.10
N PRO A 284 21.64 9.01 -12.23
CA PRO A 284 21.72 10.05 -11.20
C PRO A 284 20.38 10.79 -11.10
N VAL A 285 19.97 11.14 -9.88
CA VAL A 285 18.75 11.91 -9.64
C VAL A 285 18.97 13.36 -10.03
N THR A 286 18.51 13.72 -11.21
CA THR A 286 18.57 15.07 -11.80
C THR A 286 17.23 15.43 -12.41
N LEU A 287 16.98 16.71 -12.67
CA LEU A 287 15.76 17.13 -13.37
C LEU A 287 15.66 16.46 -14.76
N HIS A 288 16.77 16.25 -15.46
CA HIS A 288 16.76 15.58 -16.76
C HIS A 288 16.32 14.12 -16.66
N THR A 289 16.91 13.36 -15.72
CA THR A 289 16.56 11.94 -15.54
C THR A 289 15.15 11.77 -15.00
N PHE A 290 14.72 12.66 -14.12
CA PHE A 290 13.32 12.72 -13.64
C PHE A 290 12.35 12.97 -14.80
N LEU A 291 12.56 14.01 -15.61
CA LEU A 291 11.68 14.29 -16.76
C LEU A 291 11.68 13.14 -17.77
N LYS A 292 12.82 12.47 -17.93
CA LYS A 292 12.90 11.28 -18.77
C LYS A 292 12.09 10.13 -18.21
N SER A 293 12.19 9.81 -16.93
CA SER A 293 11.39 8.77 -16.27
C SER A 293 9.90 9.10 -16.34
N PHE A 294 9.54 10.36 -16.15
CA PHE A 294 8.18 10.87 -16.17
C PHE A 294 7.51 10.75 -17.55
N PHE A 295 8.21 11.10 -18.64
CA PHE A 295 7.63 11.14 -19.99
C PHE A 295 7.93 9.93 -20.87
N SER A 296 8.83 9.03 -20.47
CA SER A 296 9.20 7.89 -21.31
C SER A 296 8.08 6.88 -21.42
N THR A 297 7.65 6.61 -22.67
CA THR A 297 6.70 5.55 -23.02
C THR A 297 7.33 4.48 -23.94
N THR A 298 8.61 4.63 -24.26
CA THR A 298 9.31 3.75 -25.22
C THR A 298 9.95 2.57 -24.51
N ASN A 299 9.98 1.41 -25.19
CA ASN A 299 10.78 0.28 -24.76
C ASN A 299 12.26 0.65 -24.73
N VAL A 300 12.97 0.19 -23.73
CA VAL A 300 14.42 0.38 -23.59
C VAL A 300 15.16 -0.89 -23.95
N THR A 301 16.31 -0.73 -24.59
CA THR A 301 17.23 -1.86 -24.87
C THR A 301 18.02 -2.20 -23.62
N GLU A 302 18.58 -3.40 -23.56
CA GLU A 302 19.48 -3.85 -22.48
C GLU A 302 20.61 -2.83 -22.20
N ALA A 303 21.21 -2.30 -23.27
CA ALA A 303 22.26 -1.28 -23.17
C ALA A 303 21.78 0.02 -22.53
N VAL A 304 20.51 0.39 -22.68
CA VAL A 304 19.93 1.58 -22.05
C VAL A 304 19.60 1.29 -20.60
N LYS A 305 19.03 0.12 -20.28
CA LYS A 305 18.70 -0.32 -18.91
C LYS A 305 19.91 -0.25 -17.97
N ASN A 306 21.09 -0.62 -18.46
CA ASN A 306 22.34 -0.58 -17.69
C ASN A 306 23.11 0.74 -17.85
N SER A 307 22.46 1.83 -18.19
CA SER A 307 23.07 3.14 -18.45
C SER A 307 22.40 4.26 -17.65
N ARG A 308 23.09 5.41 -17.60
CA ARG A 308 22.52 6.67 -17.07
C ARG A 308 21.26 7.16 -17.80
N ASN A 309 20.88 6.50 -18.86
CA ASN A 309 19.71 6.82 -19.67
C ASN A 309 18.51 5.92 -19.38
N ASP A 310 18.61 5.04 -18.39
CA ASP A 310 17.49 4.22 -17.97
C ASP A 310 16.33 5.09 -17.44
N PRO A 311 15.12 4.98 -17.98
CA PRO A 311 13.95 5.67 -17.44
C PRO A 311 13.39 5.03 -16.17
N GLY A 312 13.90 3.85 -15.74
CA GLY A 312 13.44 3.08 -14.60
C GLY A 312 12.35 2.05 -14.91
N ALA A 313 11.99 1.30 -13.87
CA ALA A 313 10.89 0.33 -13.89
C ALA A 313 9.54 1.06 -13.87
N ARG A 314 8.64 0.71 -14.79
CA ARG A 314 7.40 1.44 -15.03
C ARG A 314 6.20 0.55 -14.81
N PHE A 315 5.31 1.01 -13.94
CA PHE A 315 4.02 0.40 -13.67
C PHE A 315 2.93 1.37 -14.10
N ALA A 316 1.91 0.88 -14.75
CA ALA A 316 0.76 1.67 -15.16
C ALA A 316 -0.51 1.03 -14.60
N ALA A 317 -1.33 1.81 -13.91
CA ALA A 317 -2.57 1.33 -13.34
C ALA A 317 -3.78 1.98 -14.01
N PHE A 318 -4.88 1.26 -13.97
CA PHE A 318 -6.19 1.73 -14.36
C PHE A 318 -7.21 1.26 -13.35
N ASP A 319 -8.00 2.18 -12.84
CA ASP A 319 -9.11 1.87 -11.95
C ASP A 319 -10.43 2.46 -12.41
N PHE A 320 -11.53 1.87 -11.99
CA PHE A 320 -12.85 2.49 -12.11
C PHE A 320 -13.77 2.09 -10.97
N SER A 321 -14.76 2.96 -10.73
CA SER A 321 -15.93 2.67 -9.88
C SER A 321 -17.20 3.00 -10.65
N TYR A 322 -18.15 2.06 -10.65
CA TYR A 322 -19.42 2.22 -11.36
C TYR A 322 -20.60 1.88 -10.46
N LYS A 323 -21.41 2.89 -10.13
CA LYS A 323 -22.69 2.73 -9.44
C LYS A 323 -23.77 2.38 -10.45
N LEU A 324 -24.37 1.21 -10.35
CA LEU A 324 -25.41 0.77 -11.28
C LEU A 324 -26.61 1.72 -11.22
N PRO A 325 -27.11 2.29 -12.34
CA PRO A 325 -28.13 3.33 -12.33
C PRO A 325 -29.43 2.95 -11.61
N PHE A 326 -29.89 1.69 -11.77
CA PHE A 326 -31.10 1.18 -11.12
C PHE A 326 -30.90 0.80 -9.65
N ALA A 327 -29.66 0.69 -9.20
CA ALA A 327 -29.25 0.28 -7.86
C ALA A 327 -28.18 1.23 -7.27
N ARG A 328 -28.15 2.46 -7.74
CA ARG A 328 -27.12 3.47 -7.46
C ARG A 328 -26.82 3.66 -5.97
N ASN A 329 -27.82 3.54 -5.13
CA ASN A 329 -27.72 3.81 -3.70
C ASN A 329 -27.15 2.62 -2.90
N TRP A 330 -27.02 1.45 -3.50
CA TRP A 330 -26.63 0.25 -2.77
C TRP A 330 -25.69 -0.71 -3.51
N LEU A 331 -25.49 -0.56 -4.84
CA LEU A 331 -24.65 -1.48 -5.62
C LEU A 331 -23.60 -0.74 -6.45
N MET A 332 -22.36 -1.06 -6.20
CA MET A 332 -21.19 -0.55 -6.92
C MET A 332 -20.33 -1.72 -7.43
N LEU A 333 -19.97 -1.65 -8.69
CA LEU A 333 -18.89 -2.45 -9.29
C LEU A 333 -17.63 -1.59 -9.33
N TYR A 334 -16.50 -2.20 -9.11
CA TYR A 334 -15.22 -1.50 -9.25
C TYR A 334 -14.13 -2.46 -9.72
N LEU A 335 -13.06 -1.88 -10.20
CA LEU A 335 -11.89 -2.59 -10.67
C LEU A 335 -10.67 -1.77 -10.31
N ASP A 336 -9.65 -2.44 -9.83
CA ASP A 336 -8.28 -1.96 -9.75
C ASP A 336 -7.40 -2.85 -10.62
N SER A 337 -6.40 -2.30 -11.28
CA SER A 337 -5.54 -3.07 -12.17
C SER A 337 -4.22 -2.40 -12.40
N GLU A 338 -3.18 -3.20 -12.63
CA GLU A 338 -1.83 -2.71 -12.87
C GLU A 338 -1.09 -3.58 -13.88
N ALA A 339 -0.31 -2.96 -14.75
CA ALA A 339 0.56 -3.63 -15.70
C ALA A 339 2.00 -3.15 -15.51
N HIS A 340 2.93 -4.09 -15.50
CA HIS A 340 4.35 -3.82 -15.45
C HIS A 340 4.91 -3.71 -16.89
N ASP A 341 5.69 -2.67 -17.15
CA ASP A 341 6.32 -2.37 -18.45
C ASP A 341 5.36 -2.17 -19.64
N ASP A 342 4.10 -1.90 -19.39
CA ASP A 342 3.09 -1.58 -20.38
C ASP A 342 2.52 -0.17 -20.17
N VAL A 343 1.92 0.40 -21.22
CA VAL A 343 1.39 1.77 -21.19
C VAL A 343 0.15 1.87 -20.29
N SER A 344 -0.68 0.85 -20.31
CA SER A 344 -1.83 0.70 -19.40
C SER A 344 -2.35 -0.75 -19.38
N PRO A 345 -3.09 -1.16 -18.35
CA PRO A 345 -3.80 -2.44 -18.32
C PRO A 345 -4.80 -2.60 -19.48
N ILE A 346 -5.39 -1.52 -19.95
CA ILE A 346 -6.36 -1.54 -21.07
C ILE A 346 -5.66 -1.89 -22.38
N ASP A 347 -4.46 -1.38 -22.60
CA ASP A 347 -3.64 -1.64 -23.78
C ASP A 347 -3.11 -3.08 -23.78
N ALA A 348 -2.80 -3.62 -22.62
CA ALA A 348 -2.23 -4.93 -22.45
C ALA A 348 -2.99 -5.81 -21.44
N PRO A 349 -4.30 -6.09 -21.61
CA PRO A 349 -5.14 -6.73 -20.60
C PRO A 349 -4.71 -8.14 -20.22
N ARG A 350 -3.98 -8.84 -21.09
CA ARG A 350 -3.45 -10.18 -20.82
C ARG A 350 -2.11 -10.16 -20.05
N ARG A 351 -1.50 -8.99 -19.90
CA ARG A 351 -0.25 -8.76 -19.15
C ARG A 351 -0.47 -7.98 -17.86
N ALA A 352 -1.71 -7.58 -17.62
CA ALA A 352 -2.09 -6.86 -16.42
C ALA A 352 -2.53 -7.79 -15.29
N SER A 353 -2.34 -7.31 -14.09
CA SER A 353 -2.92 -7.81 -12.85
C SER A 353 -4.26 -7.12 -12.60
N TRP A 354 -5.20 -7.82 -11.96
CA TRP A 354 -6.58 -7.38 -11.85
C TRP A 354 -7.16 -7.64 -10.47
N ARG A 355 -7.87 -6.66 -9.91
CA ARG A 355 -8.67 -6.79 -8.69
C ARG A 355 -10.08 -6.24 -8.92
N PRO A 356 -10.99 -7.03 -9.54
CA PRO A 356 -12.40 -6.69 -9.62
C PRO A 356 -13.10 -6.84 -8.28
N GLY A 357 -14.06 -5.97 -8.02
CA GLY A 357 -14.87 -6.00 -6.81
C GLY A 357 -16.33 -5.62 -7.01
N LEU A 358 -17.15 -6.09 -6.09
CA LEU A 358 -18.56 -5.77 -5.96
C LEU A 358 -18.82 -5.35 -4.51
N TYR A 359 -19.48 -4.22 -4.34
CA TYR A 359 -19.89 -3.69 -3.03
C TYR A 359 -21.38 -3.43 -2.98
N LEU A 360 -22.06 -4.09 -2.04
CA LEU A 360 -23.40 -3.76 -1.61
C LEU A 360 -23.32 -2.94 -0.32
N SER A 361 -23.58 -1.65 -0.38
CA SER A 361 -23.53 -0.76 0.81
C SER A 361 -24.63 -1.06 1.82
N HIS A 362 -25.66 -1.79 1.42
CA HIS A 362 -26.63 -2.47 2.28
C HIS A 362 -27.35 -3.56 1.49
N VAL A 363 -27.74 -4.62 2.17
CA VAL A 363 -28.56 -5.69 1.60
C VAL A 363 -30.04 -5.25 1.61
N PRO A 364 -30.78 -5.34 0.51
CA PRO A 364 -32.21 -5.02 0.51
C PRO A 364 -32.96 -5.82 1.57
N GLY A 365 -33.68 -5.11 2.46
CA GLY A 365 -34.34 -5.69 3.62
C GLY A 365 -33.51 -5.82 4.89
N LEU A 366 -32.19 -5.60 4.80
CA LEU A 366 -31.24 -5.60 5.93
C LEU A 366 -30.33 -4.36 5.85
N PRO A 367 -30.84 -3.16 6.16
CA PRO A 367 -30.14 -1.88 5.88
C PRO A 367 -28.84 -1.69 6.67
N ARG A 368 -28.60 -2.50 7.70
CA ARG A 368 -27.37 -2.46 8.52
C ARG A 368 -26.32 -3.48 8.08
N LEU A 369 -26.60 -4.30 7.07
CA LEU A 369 -25.66 -5.29 6.56
C LEU A 369 -25.11 -4.84 5.21
N ASP A 370 -23.82 -4.60 5.12
CA ASP A 370 -23.12 -4.46 3.87
C ASP A 370 -22.35 -5.75 3.51
N LEU A 371 -22.14 -5.95 2.22
CA LEU A 371 -21.39 -7.07 1.67
C LEU A 371 -20.39 -6.55 0.64
N ARG A 372 -19.19 -7.12 0.67
CA ARG A 372 -18.17 -6.85 -0.33
C ARG A 372 -17.48 -8.14 -0.74
N VAL A 373 -17.16 -8.27 -2.02
CA VAL A 373 -16.41 -9.41 -2.57
C VAL A 373 -15.42 -8.88 -3.60
N GLU A 374 -14.18 -9.35 -3.51
CA GLU A 374 -13.10 -9.04 -4.44
C GLU A 374 -12.42 -10.32 -4.92
N GLY A 375 -12.13 -10.38 -6.20
CA GLY A 375 -11.18 -11.33 -6.75
C GLY A 375 -9.85 -10.62 -7.02
N VAL A 376 -8.73 -11.33 -7.02
CA VAL A 376 -7.44 -10.76 -7.35
C VAL A 376 -6.56 -11.75 -8.09
N SER A 377 -5.78 -11.27 -9.05
CA SER A 377 -4.78 -12.05 -9.76
C SER A 377 -3.60 -11.19 -10.17
N THR A 378 -2.42 -11.55 -9.71
CA THR A 378 -1.12 -11.02 -10.17
C THR A 378 -0.37 -12.03 -11.06
N ASP A 379 -1.05 -13.10 -11.47
CA ASP A 379 -0.59 -14.10 -12.44
C ASP A 379 -1.20 -13.82 -13.83
N PRO A 380 -0.64 -12.86 -14.60
CA PRO A 380 -1.15 -12.54 -15.92
C PRO A 380 -0.93 -13.72 -16.89
N PRO A 381 -1.86 -13.96 -17.83
CA PRO A 381 -1.74 -15.03 -18.81
C PRO A 381 -0.51 -14.93 -19.72
N THR A 382 0.06 -13.73 -19.85
CA THR A 382 1.29 -13.46 -20.63
C THR A 382 2.11 -12.41 -19.91
N SER A 383 3.43 -12.43 -20.06
CA SER A 383 4.33 -11.37 -19.60
C SER A 383 5.30 -10.95 -20.69
N ARG A 384 6.01 -9.83 -20.52
CA ARG A 384 7.13 -9.45 -21.39
C ARG A 384 8.36 -10.28 -21.10
N SER A 385 8.48 -10.80 -19.89
CA SER A 385 9.47 -11.77 -19.47
C SER A 385 8.94 -13.18 -19.72
N VAL A 386 9.83 -14.14 -19.87
CA VAL A 386 9.49 -15.58 -19.87
C VAL A 386 9.11 -16.08 -18.47
N ARG A 387 9.25 -15.24 -17.46
CA ARG A 387 8.95 -15.54 -16.06
C ARG A 387 7.56 -15.03 -15.72
N GLY A 388 6.72 -15.88 -15.17
CA GLY A 388 5.42 -15.51 -14.66
C GLY A 388 5.48 -14.54 -13.48
N SER A 389 6.55 -14.64 -12.66
CA SER A 389 6.83 -13.78 -11.50
C SER A 389 7.20 -12.32 -11.82
N PHE A 390 6.91 -11.85 -13.03
CA PHE A 390 7.33 -10.52 -13.51
C PHE A 390 6.63 -9.34 -12.81
N MET A 391 5.40 -9.53 -12.32
CA MET A 391 4.69 -8.49 -11.60
C MET A 391 5.45 -8.08 -10.33
N TYR A 392 5.61 -6.78 -10.09
CA TYR A 392 6.34 -6.19 -8.95
C TYR A 392 7.85 -6.48 -8.89
N TRP A 393 8.37 -7.33 -9.76
CA TRP A 393 9.79 -7.61 -9.84
C TRP A 393 10.47 -6.70 -10.87
N GLU A 394 11.75 -6.40 -10.68
CA GLU A 394 12.54 -5.61 -11.61
C GLU A 394 13.95 -6.22 -11.80
N GLY A 395 14.44 -6.12 -13.04
CA GLY A 395 15.74 -6.68 -13.41
C GLY A 395 16.95 -5.88 -12.89
N ILE A 396 16.77 -4.60 -12.65
CA ILE A 396 17.80 -3.67 -12.16
C ILE A 396 17.64 -3.48 -10.64
N GLU A 397 16.49 -3.03 -10.19
CA GLU A 397 16.12 -2.95 -8.78
C GLU A 397 15.62 -4.31 -8.28
N LYS A 398 16.52 -5.24 -8.00
CA LYS A 398 16.20 -6.65 -7.70
C LYS A 398 15.14 -6.88 -6.62
N GLN A 399 15.06 -5.99 -5.63
CA GLN A 399 13.99 -6.03 -4.62
C GLN A 399 12.69 -5.36 -5.09
N GLY A 400 12.64 -4.87 -6.32
CA GLY A 400 11.42 -4.47 -7.02
C GLY A 400 10.58 -3.43 -6.30
N TYR A 401 9.27 -3.65 -6.34
CA TYR A 401 8.25 -2.73 -5.85
C TYR A 401 8.03 -2.85 -4.34
N THR A 402 9.11 -2.68 -3.53
CA THR A 402 9.07 -2.85 -2.08
C THR A 402 9.59 -1.63 -1.32
N ASN A 403 9.17 -1.51 -0.07
CA ASN A 403 9.75 -0.61 0.91
C ASN A 403 10.04 -1.38 2.20
N ASP A 404 11.29 -1.39 2.65
CA ASP A 404 11.75 -2.19 3.79
C ASP A 404 11.37 -3.69 3.67
N GLY A 405 11.47 -4.25 2.45
CA GLY A 405 11.16 -5.66 2.15
C GLY A 405 9.66 -5.99 2.05
N GLN A 406 8.77 -5.03 2.32
CA GLN A 406 7.32 -5.22 2.20
C GLN A 406 6.82 -4.67 0.87
N LEU A 407 5.92 -5.39 0.23
CA LEU A 407 5.35 -5.00 -1.05
C LEU A 407 4.54 -3.71 -0.93
N PHE A 408 4.79 -2.80 -1.83
CA PHE A 408 4.21 -1.46 -1.84
C PHE A 408 2.78 -1.43 -2.42
N GLY A 409 2.48 -2.40 -3.30
CA GLY A 409 1.19 -2.60 -3.93
C GLY A 409 0.30 -3.60 -3.18
N ASP A 410 -0.27 -4.54 -3.92
CA ASP A 410 -1.23 -5.51 -3.40
C ASP A 410 -0.56 -6.60 -2.54
N TRP A 411 -1.14 -6.89 -1.37
CA TRP A 411 -0.67 -7.90 -0.43
C TRP A 411 -0.65 -9.33 -1.01
N ILE A 412 -1.35 -9.57 -2.14
CA ILE A 412 -1.43 -10.91 -2.75
C ILE A 412 -0.05 -11.46 -3.13
N GLY A 413 0.94 -10.57 -3.36
CA GLY A 413 2.26 -10.98 -3.82
C GLY A 413 2.36 -11.07 -5.33
N ARG A 414 3.36 -11.85 -5.79
CA ARG A 414 3.70 -12.03 -7.20
C ARG A 414 3.17 -13.36 -7.70
N GLU A 415 2.63 -13.39 -8.93
CA GLU A 415 2.12 -14.59 -9.61
C GLU A 415 1.10 -15.40 -8.78
N ASP A 416 0.23 -14.68 -8.09
CA ASP A 416 -0.76 -15.25 -7.22
C ASP A 416 -2.19 -15.00 -7.71
N LYS A 417 -3.10 -15.85 -7.23
CA LYS A 417 -4.55 -15.71 -7.41
C LYS A 417 -5.26 -15.84 -6.08
N GLY A 418 -6.30 -15.07 -5.91
CA GLY A 418 -7.05 -15.13 -4.67
C GLY A 418 -8.33 -14.32 -4.69
N GLY A 419 -8.81 -14.05 -3.50
CA GLY A 419 -9.98 -13.22 -3.28
C GLY A 419 -10.23 -12.98 -1.82
N GLN A 420 -11.12 -12.04 -1.56
CA GLN A 420 -11.59 -11.68 -0.23
C GLN A 420 -13.10 -11.43 -0.25
N ALA A 421 -13.74 -11.70 0.87
CA ALA A 421 -15.15 -11.38 1.08
C ALA A 421 -15.34 -10.83 2.50
N TRP A 422 -16.22 -9.85 2.63
CA TRP A 422 -16.57 -9.22 3.91
C TRP A 422 -18.08 -9.15 4.05
N ALA A 423 -18.55 -9.37 5.25
CA ALA A 423 -19.93 -9.11 5.69
C ALA A 423 -19.86 -8.25 6.96
N THR A 424 -20.30 -7.00 6.86
CA THR A 424 -20.25 -6.04 7.96
C THR A 424 -21.64 -5.70 8.43
N TYR A 425 -21.92 -5.92 9.72
CA TYR A 425 -23.17 -5.51 10.35
C TYR A 425 -22.93 -4.27 11.21
N HIS A 426 -23.54 -3.16 10.81
CA HIS A 426 -23.40 -1.87 11.48
C HIS A 426 -24.34 -1.78 12.69
N LEU A 427 -23.77 -1.64 13.88
CA LEU A 427 -24.49 -1.35 15.12
C LEU A 427 -24.86 0.14 15.17
N SER A 428 -23.94 0.99 14.73
CA SER A 428 -24.08 2.44 14.52
C SER A 428 -23.14 2.89 13.38
N GLY A 429 -22.96 4.18 13.17
CA GLY A 429 -22.07 4.71 12.11
C GLY A 429 -20.60 4.36 12.31
N ASP A 430 -20.17 4.16 13.56
CA ASP A 430 -18.78 3.90 13.98
C ASP A 430 -18.61 2.59 14.78
N GLN A 431 -19.66 1.78 14.90
CA GLN A 431 -19.63 0.51 15.63
C GLN A 431 -20.16 -0.61 14.74
N TRP A 432 -19.39 -1.67 14.60
CA TRP A 432 -19.73 -2.75 13.68
C TRP A 432 -19.12 -4.09 14.09
N LEU A 433 -19.70 -5.15 13.51
CA LEU A 433 -19.21 -6.51 13.53
C LEU A 433 -18.90 -6.90 12.10
N GLN A 434 -17.73 -7.47 11.84
CA GLN A 434 -17.36 -7.92 10.50
C GLN A 434 -16.85 -9.36 10.54
N ALA A 435 -17.36 -10.18 9.65
CA ALA A 435 -16.77 -11.45 9.29
C ALA A 435 -16.13 -11.31 7.91
N SER A 436 -14.91 -11.82 7.76
CA SER A 436 -14.22 -11.81 6.47
C SER A 436 -13.51 -13.12 6.20
N TRP A 437 -13.29 -13.38 4.92
CA TRP A 437 -12.54 -14.52 4.43
C TRP A 437 -11.58 -14.05 3.34
N ARG A 438 -10.36 -14.61 3.36
CA ARG A 438 -9.31 -14.35 2.40
C ARG A 438 -8.72 -15.67 1.92
N ARG A 439 -8.49 -15.78 0.62
CA ARG A 439 -7.82 -16.93 0.01
C ARG A 439 -6.74 -16.46 -0.93
N GLN A 440 -5.63 -17.22 -0.97
CA GLN A 440 -4.49 -16.97 -1.83
C GLN A 440 -3.89 -18.29 -2.32
N LYS A 441 -3.32 -18.26 -3.52
CA LYS A 441 -2.65 -19.41 -4.13
C LYS A 441 -1.59 -18.94 -5.12
N ALA A 442 -0.31 -19.18 -4.78
CA ALA A 442 0.81 -18.95 -5.69
C ALA A 442 0.98 -20.09 -6.71
N ALA A 443 1.48 -19.74 -7.88
CA ALA A 443 1.77 -20.70 -8.93
C ALA A 443 2.94 -21.61 -8.55
N LYS A 444 2.91 -22.87 -9.05
CA LYS A 444 3.94 -23.88 -8.72
C LYS A 444 5.24 -23.68 -9.49
N ASP A 445 5.19 -23.00 -10.59
CA ASP A 445 6.32 -22.62 -11.45
C ASP A 445 7.03 -21.36 -10.95
N PHE A 446 6.33 -20.56 -10.14
CA PHE A 446 6.93 -19.44 -9.43
C PHE A 446 7.58 -19.88 -8.12
N ILE A 447 6.80 -20.44 -7.20
CA ILE A 447 7.32 -20.99 -5.94
C ILE A 447 7.25 -22.51 -5.97
N PRO A 448 8.38 -23.23 -5.83
CA PRO A 448 8.41 -24.71 -5.90
C PRO A 448 7.38 -25.37 -4.99
N GLY A 449 6.47 -26.14 -5.59
CA GLY A 449 5.37 -26.78 -4.88
C GLY A 449 4.11 -25.91 -4.74
N GLY A 450 4.19 -24.61 -5.05
CA GLY A 450 3.08 -23.66 -4.93
C GLY A 450 2.71 -23.36 -3.49
N THR A 451 1.73 -22.49 -3.30
CA THR A 451 1.21 -22.14 -2.00
C THR A 451 -0.30 -22.19 -1.97
N THR A 452 -0.88 -22.31 -0.79
CA THR A 452 -2.29 -22.05 -0.52
C THR A 452 -2.41 -21.42 0.85
N LEU A 453 -3.27 -20.39 0.97
CA LEU A 453 -3.61 -19.76 2.22
C LEU A 453 -5.12 -19.53 2.26
N ASP A 454 -5.76 -19.90 3.37
CA ASP A 454 -7.15 -19.59 3.71
C ASP A 454 -7.15 -18.93 5.08
N ASP A 455 -7.74 -17.75 5.18
CA ASP A 455 -7.84 -16.96 6.41
C ASP A 455 -9.29 -16.56 6.67
N PHE A 456 -9.77 -16.83 7.87
CA PHE A 456 -11.07 -16.40 8.39
C PHE A 456 -10.85 -15.42 9.52
N ASN A 457 -11.49 -14.26 9.42
CA ASN A 457 -11.31 -13.19 10.36
C ASN A 457 -12.67 -12.70 10.88
N PHE A 458 -12.72 -12.39 12.18
CA PHE A 458 -13.86 -11.78 12.84
C PHE A 458 -13.39 -10.55 13.61
N GLN A 459 -14.01 -9.40 13.33
CA GLN A 459 -13.64 -8.12 13.93
C GLN A 459 -14.84 -7.44 14.57
N VAL A 460 -14.61 -6.77 15.67
CA VAL A 460 -15.60 -6.01 16.44
C VAL A 460 -15.04 -4.64 16.75
N VAL A 461 -15.71 -3.59 16.32
CA VAL A 461 -15.40 -2.22 16.71
C VAL A 461 -16.51 -1.67 17.59
N LYS A 462 -16.17 -1.21 18.79
CA LYS A 462 -17.10 -0.72 19.80
C LYS A 462 -16.63 0.59 20.42
N ARG A 463 -17.45 1.63 20.33
CA ARG A 463 -17.28 2.88 21.09
C ARG A 463 -17.77 2.73 22.53
N ILE A 464 -17.00 3.25 23.47
CA ILE A 464 -17.33 3.31 24.89
C ILE A 464 -17.35 4.79 25.30
N GLY A 465 -18.53 5.35 25.35
CA GLY A 465 -18.71 6.79 25.49
C GLY A 465 -18.17 7.55 24.30
N ARG A 466 -17.75 8.79 24.49
CA ARG A 466 -17.20 9.65 23.43
C ARG A 466 -15.71 9.49 23.21
N ASN A 467 -15.00 8.99 24.22
CA ASN A 467 -13.55 9.12 24.28
C ASN A 467 -12.80 7.80 24.05
N PHE A 468 -13.47 6.64 24.09
CA PHE A 468 -12.80 5.36 23.97
C PHE A 468 -13.39 4.52 22.85
N GLU A 469 -12.51 3.77 22.19
CA GLU A 469 -12.86 2.75 21.22
C GLU A 469 -12.07 1.48 21.52
N VAL A 470 -12.74 0.35 21.40
CA VAL A 470 -12.14 -0.97 21.43
C VAL A 470 -12.32 -1.61 20.07
N ASP A 471 -11.23 -2.03 19.46
CA ASP A 471 -11.20 -2.87 18.26
C ASP A 471 -10.62 -4.23 18.65
N GLY A 472 -11.44 -5.26 18.51
CA GLY A 472 -11.07 -6.65 18.75
C GLY A 472 -11.11 -7.44 17.44
N ASN A 473 -10.04 -8.17 17.14
CA ASN A 473 -9.93 -8.98 15.95
C ASN A 473 -9.43 -10.38 16.29
N PHE A 474 -10.05 -11.39 15.69
CA PHE A 474 -9.60 -12.78 15.74
C PHE A 474 -9.49 -13.35 14.34
N ALA A 475 -8.33 -13.88 13.99
CA ALA A 475 -8.04 -14.54 12.72
C ALA A 475 -7.65 -16.00 12.94
N LEU A 476 -8.13 -16.87 12.05
CA LEU A 476 -7.73 -18.27 11.92
C LEU A 476 -7.25 -18.49 10.49
N GLU A 477 -5.94 -18.66 10.35
CA GLU A 477 -5.29 -18.88 9.07
C GLU A 477 -4.80 -20.33 8.95
N LYS A 478 -4.95 -20.89 7.76
CA LYS A 478 -4.33 -22.16 7.35
C LYS A 478 -3.55 -21.93 6.08
N TRP A 479 -2.24 -22.21 6.11
CA TRP A 479 -1.41 -22.08 4.94
C TRP A 479 -0.54 -23.32 4.68
N LYS A 480 -0.17 -23.51 3.43
CA LYS A 480 0.74 -24.57 2.96
C LYS A 480 1.66 -23.97 1.90
N ALA A 481 2.95 -23.97 2.18
CA ALA A 481 4.03 -23.56 1.29
C ALA A 481 5.22 -24.50 1.50
N PRO A 482 5.31 -25.61 0.75
CA PRO A 482 6.25 -26.70 1.04
C PRO A 482 7.71 -26.30 1.07
N VAL A 483 8.09 -25.27 0.29
CA VAL A 483 9.46 -24.74 0.26
C VAL A 483 9.81 -23.95 1.53
N TYR A 484 8.81 -23.34 2.20
CA TYR A 484 8.99 -22.62 3.46
C TYR A 484 8.98 -23.60 4.64
N LEU A 485 7.90 -24.38 4.75
CA LEU A 485 7.76 -25.40 5.81
C LEU A 485 6.96 -26.60 5.27
N PRO A 486 7.36 -27.82 5.62
CA PRO A 486 6.61 -29.01 5.23
C PRO A 486 5.24 -29.06 5.93
N GLY A 487 4.25 -29.57 5.22
CA GLY A 487 2.89 -29.77 5.74
C GLY A 487 2.05 -28.50 5.75
N GLN A 488 0.87 -28.62 6.35
CA GLN A 488 -0.04 -27.50 6.54
C GLN A 488 0.21 -26.85 7.89
N GLN A 489 0.32 -25.54 7.90
CA GLN A 489 0.45 -24.73 9.10
C GLN A 489 -0.91 -24.16 9.49
N THR A 490 -1.12 -23.95 10.78
CA THR A 490 -2.31 -23.28 11.32
C THR A 490 -1.82 -22.14 12.22
N VAL A 491 -2.34 -20.97 11.99
CA VAL A 491 -2.02 -19.75 12.74
C VAL A 491 -3.30 -19.18 13.31
N THR A 492 -3.24 -18.74 14.55
CA THR A 492 -4.29 -17.90 15.13
C THR A 492 -3.69 -16.55 15.53
N ALA A 493 -4.36 -15.48 15.21
CA ALA A 493 -3.98 -14.14 15.62
C ALA A 493 -5.16 -13.48 16.35
N THR A 494 -4.92 -13.04 17.59
CA THR A 494 -5.89 -12.26 18.36
C THR A 494 -5.30 -10.87 18.57
N THR A 495 -5.99 -9.85 18.10
CA THR A 495 -5.56 -8.45 18.25
C THR A 495 -6.61 -7.69 19.05
N VAL A 496 -6.17 -6.91 20.02
CA VAL A 496 -7.02 -5.96 20.75
C VAL A 496 -6.35 -4.60 20.71
N GLN A 497 -7.07 -3.61 20.22
CA GLN A 497 -6.67 -2.21 20.26
C GLN A 497 -7.60 -1.44 21.18
N LEU A 498 -7.02 -0.64 22.06
CA LEU A 498 -7.72 0.38 22.83
C LEU A 498 -7.27 1.75 22.34
N THR A 499 -8.20 2.58 21.94
CA THR A 499 -7.93 3.95 21.50
C THR A 499 -8.65 4.93 22.40
N TRP A 500 -7.92 5.98 22.82
CA TRP A 500 -8.45 7.11 23.55
C TRP A 500 -8.40 8.37 22.68
N PHE A 501 -9.52 9.09 22.60
CA PHE A 501 -9.68 10.37 21.89
C PHE A 501 -9.84 11.48 22.92
N PRO A 502 -8.79 12.26 23.21
CA PRO A 502 -8.82 13.25 24.30
C PRO A 502 -9.63 14.51 23.98
N HIS A 503 -9.96 14.78 22.71
CA HIS A 503 -10.67 15.99 22.25
C HIS A 503 -10.08 17.31 22.80
N ARG A 504 -8.76 17.36 22.98
CA ARG A 504 -8.06 18.52 23.53
C ARG A 504 -7.38 19.32 22.45
N THR A 505 -7.71 20.62 22.41
CA THR A 505 -7.02 21.61 21.58
C THR A 505 -6.38 22.64 22.50
N ILE A 506 -5.14 23.00 22.22
CA ILE A 506 -4.39 24.09 22.87
C ILE A 506 -4.18 25.15 21.82
N GLU A 507 -4.73 26.34 22.03
CA GLU A 507 -4.56 27.51 21.16
C GLU A 507 -3.46 28.41 21.72
N PHE A 508 -2.64 29.03 20.85
CA PHE A 508 -1.55 29.91 21.24
C PHE A 508 -1.29 31.07 20.26
#